data_29aeeb1dd8313ee3832d37cb3db90de8
#
_entry.id   29aeeb1dd8313ee3832d37cb3db90de8
#
_cell.length_a   1.000
_cell.length_b   1.000
_cell.length_c   1.000
_cell.angle_alpha   90.00
_cell.angle_beta   90.00
_cell.angle_gamma   90.00
#
_symmetry.space_group_name_H-M   'P 1'
#
loop_
_entity.id
_entity.type
_entity.pdbx_description
1 polymer ?
#
loop_
_entity_poly.entity_id
_entity_poly.type
_entity_poly.pdbx_seq_one_letter_code
_entity_poly.pdbx_strand_id
1 'polypeptide(L)'
;MISKVLESILLDRLGKYINTRDNQFGFKPKHGTELCIYSLKEIVEMYRGQHSSVLIGVIDASKAFDRVNHQKLFTKLNQRGVPASIIRILAYWYANQSMQVRWGSSVSGPFSVANGVRQGGLLSPALFNLYMNDLSDQLNDCRTGCMIGNTVINHLMYADDLAILSPSSAGFQQLLNVCTEYGVRHDVQYNSNKSSVIICRAKGDKDLHFPQFYLSGEKLCVCYKVKYLGHFITDKMSDDDDILRQCRTLYAQANMLARKFHMCSDHVKICLFRAYCTPLYTAPLWGKFKKSSMHRLQVAYNDCFRILLKIPRWSSASELFVNAGVNTLQALWRNLMYRFIGCG
;
A
#
# COMPACT_ATOMS: atom_id res chain seq x y z
N MET A 1 -20.07 -20.08 -2.66
CA MET A 1 -19.84 -20.08 -4.14
C MET A 1 -20.87 -19.20 -4.87
N ILE A 2 -22.18 -19.38 -4.64
CA ILE A 2 -23.25 -18.61 -5.30
C ILE A 2 -23.11 -17.09 -5.09
N SER A 3 -22.79 -16.63 -3.88
CA SER A 3 -22.60 -15.19 -3.60
C SER A 3 -21.51 -14.55 -4.46
N LYS A 4 -20.40 -15.23 -4.74
CA LYS A 4 -19.34 -14.71 -5.60
C LYS A 4 -19.76 -14.57 -7.07
N VAL A 5 -20.64 -15.47 -7.54
CA VAL A 5 -21.22 -15.37 -8.89
C VAL A 5 -22.13 -14.14 -8.99
N LEU A 6 -22.99 -13.93 -7.99
CA LEU A 6 -23.84 -12.72 -7.93
C LEU A 6 -22.98 -11.44 -7.86
N GLU A 7 -21.94 -11.43 -7.02
CA GLU A 7 -21.01 -10.30 -6.93
C GLU A 7 -20.34 -10.00 -8.28
N SER A 8 -19.92 -11.03 -9.02
CA SER A 8 -19.31 -10.86 -10.34
C SER A 8 -20.28 -10.23 -11.34
N ILE A 9 -21.54 -10.69 -11.37
CA ILE A 9 -22.58 -10.12 -12.24
C ILE A 9 -22.88 -8.67 -11.87
N LEU A 10 -22.98 -8.38 -10.56
CA LEU A 10 -23.21 -7.02 -10.09
C LEU A 10 -22.04 -6.10 -10.40
N LEU A 11 -20.78 -6.58 -10.25
CA LEU A 11 -19.58 -5.82 -10.56
C LEU A 11 -19.52 -5.44 -12.04
N ASP A 12 -19.83 -6.38 -12.94
CA ASP A 12 -19.90 -6.12 -14.38
C ASP A 12 -20.94 -5.02 -14.70
N ARG A 13 -22.15 -5.15 -14.13
CA ARG A 13 -23.22 -4.15 -14.32
C ARG A 13 -22.93 -2.79 -13.71
N LEU A 14 -22.18 -2.74 -12.62
CA LEU A 14 -21.78 -1.52 -11.94
C LEU A 14 -20.57 -0.84 -12.60
N GLY A 15 -19.76 -1.54 -13.38
CA GLY A 15 -18.46 -1.09 -13.90
C GLY A 15 -18.50 0.33 -14.50
N LYS A 16 -19.53 0.68 -15.25
CA LYS A 16 -19.68 2.01 -15.86
C LYS A 16 -20.02 3.15 -14.88
N TYR A 17 -20.46 2.82 -13.65
CA TYR A 17 -20.87 3.81 -12.64
C TYR A 17 -19.84 4.03 -11.53
N ILE A 18 -18.88 3.08 -11.37
CA ILE A 18 -17.93 3.07 -10.26
C ILE A 18 -16.52 3.54 -10.65
N ASN A 19 -16.45 4.45 -11.62
CA ASN A 19 -15.20 5.11 -11.97
C ASN A 19 -14.73 5.99 -10.82
N THR A 20 -13.44 5.91 -10.51
CA THR A 20 -12.78 6.70 -9.46
C THR A 20 -11.63 7.51 -10.04
N ARG A 21 -11.19 8.54 -9.33
CA ARG A 21 -10.09 9.42 -9.73
C ARG A 21 -8.78 8.65 -9.89
N ASP A 22 -7.86 9.17 -10.69
CA ASP A 22 -6.56 8.54 -10.95
C ASP A 22 -5.65 8.54 -9.72
N ASN A 23 -5.89 9.44 -8.77
CA ASN A 23 -5.23 9.44 -7.46
C ASN A 23 -5.52 8.19 -6.60
N GLN A 24 -6.61 7.44 -6.91
CA GLN A 24 -6.90 6.16 -6.28
C GLN A 24 -6.28 5.01 -7.09
N PHE A 25 -5.24 4.38 -6.54
CA PHE A 25 -4.52 3.25 -7.15
C PHE A 25 -5.10 1.89 -6.74
N GLY A 26 -5.67 1.79 -5.54
CA GLY A 26 -6.13 0.52 -5.00
C GLY A 26 -7.20 -0.15 -5.83
N PHE A 27 -7.04 -1.45 -6.06
CA PHE A 27 -8.00 -2.31 -6.76
C PHE A 27 -8.35 -1.90 -8.20
N LYS A 28 -7.47 -1.16 -8.85
CA LYS A 28 -7.59 -0.80 -10.26
C LYS A 28 -6.62 -1.64 -11.12
N PRO A 29 -7.04 -2.09 -12.31
CA PRO A 29 -6.13 -2.71 -13.27
C PRO A 29 -4.96 -1.78 -13.58
N LYS A 30 -3.76 -2.33 -13.68
CA LYS A 30 -2.50 -1.61 -13.97
C LYS A 30 -2.08 -0.55 -12.91
N HIS A 31 -2.72 -0.50 -11.75
CA HIS A 31 -2.40 0.42 -10.67
C HIS A 31 -1.88 -0.36 -9.46
N GLY A 32 -0.63 -0.83 -9.52
CA GLY A 32 0.00 -1.55 -8.42
C GLY A 32 0.49 -0.62 -7.31
N THR A 33 0.78 -1.21 -6.14
CA THR A 33 1.42 -0.50 -5.02
C THR A 33 2.77 0.11 -5.41
N GLU A 34 3.52 -0.58 -6.28
CA GLU A 34 4.81 -0.09 -6.77
C GLU A 34 4.66 1.21 -7.56
N LEU A 35 3.65 1.32 -8.43
CA LEU A 35 3.39 2.54 -9.18
C LEU A 35 2.99 3.70 -8.27
N CYS A 36 2.17 3.45 -7.26
CA CYS A 36 1.77 4.46 -6.27
C CYS A 36 2.98 4.99 -5.48
N ILE A 37 3.86 4.09 -4.99
CA ILE A 37 5.09 4.47 -4.29
C ILE A 37 6.05 5.21 -5.24
N TYR A 38 6.20 4.73 -6.47
CA TYR A 38 7.02 5.37 -7.50
C TYR A 38 6.57 6.82 -7.75
N SER A 39 5.26 7.03 -7.96
CA SER A 39 4.69 8.37 -8.17
C SER A 39 4.99 9.29 -6.98
N LEU A 40 4.84 8.79 -5.75
CA LEU A 40 5.18 9.56 -4.55
C LEU A 40 6.66 9.96 -4.54
N LYS A 41 7.56 9.02 -4.82
CA LYS A 41 9.01 9.27 -4.82
C LYS A 41 9.41 10.28 -5.89
N GLU A 42 8.88 10.16 -7.11
CA GLU A 42 9.17 11.06 -8.22
C GLU A 42 8.71 12.49 -7.94
N ILE A 43 7.49 12.66 -7.39
CA ILE A 43 6.98 13.98 -7.00
C ILE A 43 7.93 14.64 -6.00
N VAL A 44 8.32 13.91 -4.96
CA VAL A 44 9.20 14.44 -3.90
C VAL A 44 10.58 14.77 -4.43
N GLU A 45 11.19 13.90 -5.25
CA GLU A 45 12.52 14.14 -5.81
C GLU A 45 12.50 15.33 -6.80
N MET A 46 11.43 15.49 -7.59
CA MET A 46 11.25 16.65 -8.47
C MET A 46 11.27 17.96 -7.66
N TYR A 47 10.50 18.04 -6.58
CA TYR A 47 10.46 19.25 -5.72
C TYR A 47 11.81 19.50 -5.04
N ARG A 48 12.43 18.46 -4.51
CA ARG A 48 13.77 18.60 -3.90
C ARG A 48 14.83 19.03 -4.90
N GLY A 49 14.71 18.61 -6.16
CA GLY A 49 15.55 19.08 -7.26
C GLY A 49 15.38 20.57 -7.56
N GLN A 50 14.19 21.11 -7.30
CA GLN A 50 13.82 22.52 -7.41
C GLN A 50 14.05 23.32 -6.11
N HIS A 51 14.82 22.79 -5.18
CA HIS A 51 15.07 23.40 -3.87
C HIS A 51 13.82 23.68 -3.02
N SER A 52 12.77 22.87 -3.18
CA SER A 52 11.54 22.94 -2.41
C SER A 52 11.38 21.73 -1.51
N SER A 53 11.05 21.94 -0.24
CA SER A 53 10.74 20.87 0.72
C SER A 53 9.32 20.37 0.50
N VAL A 54 9.07 19.08 0.78
CA VAL A 54 7.74 18.44 0.67
C VAL A 54 7.38 17.76 1.99
N LEU A 55 6.18 18.03 2.47
CA LEU A 55 5.57 17.31 3.58
C LEU A 55 4.77 16.13 3.03
N ILE A 56 4.96 14.97 3.63
CA ILE A 56 4.23 13.74 3.34
C ILE A 56 3.52 13.30 4.61
N GLY A 57 2.18 13.22 4.56
CA GLY A 57 1.38 12.61 5.62
C GLY A 57 0.95 11.22 5.21
N VAL A 58 1.34 10.21 5.95
CA VAL A 58 0.79 8.85 5.78
C VAL A 58 -0.30 8.66 6.81
N ILE A 59 -1.53 8.54 6.34
CA ILE A 59 -2.74 8.55 7.14
C ILE A 59 -3.36 7.15 7.16
N ASP A 60 -3.52 6.59 8.36
CA ASP A 60 -4.13 5.26 8.59
C ASP A 60 -5.61 5.43 8.93
N ALA A 61 -6.48 4.77 8.19
CA ALA A 61 -7.91 4.71 8.51
C ALA A 61 -8.24 3.43 9.27
N SER A 62 -8.79 3.60 10.47
CA SER A 62 -9.12 2.49 11.37
C SER A 62 -10.31 1.69 10.88
N LYS A 63 -10.11 0.39 10.56
CA LYS A 63 -11.17 -0.53 10.15
C LYS A 63 -12.05 0.04 9.03
N ALA A 64 -11.43 0.66 8.02
CA ALA A 64 -12.13 1.43 7.00
C ALA A 64 -13.20 0.61 6.27
N PHE A 65 -12.89 -0.64 5.89
CA PHE A 65 -13.86 -1.56 5.27
C PHE A 65 -15.05 -1.90 6.16
N ASP A 66 -14.83 -2.05 7.47
CA ASP A 66 -15.88 -2.43 8.43
C ASP A 66 -16.79 -1.24 8.82
N ARG A 67 -16.36 -0.01 8.51
CA ARG A 67 -17.06 1.23 8.88
C ARG A 67 -17.87 1.86 7.75
N VAL A 68 -17.84 1.31 6.55
CA VAL A 68 -18.65 1.83 5.44
C VAL A 68 -20.11 1.86 5.83
N ASN A 69 -20.68 3.06 5.90
CA ASN A 69 -22.11 3.24 6.21
C ASN A 69 -22.93 2.87 4.99
N HIS A 70 -23.81 1.87 5.12
CA HIS A 70 -24.60 1.33 4.02
C HIS A 70 -25.55 2.39 3.42
N GLN A 71 -26.19 3.20 4.25
CA GLN A 71 -27.12 4.23 3.78
C GLN A 71 -26.39 5.27 2.93
N LYS A 72 -25.24 5.76 3.40
CA LYS A 72 -24.39 6.70 2.65
C LYS A 72 -23.86 6.08 1.37
N LEU A 73 -23.45 4.80 1.40
CA LEU A 73 -23.03 4.06 0.21
C LEU A 73 -24.13 4.00 -0.85
N PHE A 74 -25.36 3.64 -0.46
CA PHE A 74 -26.49 3.55 -1.40
C PHE A 74 -26.89 4.93 -1.94
N THR A 75 -26.80 5.98 -1.13
CA THR A 75 -26.97 7.37 -1.58
C THR A 75 -25.95 7.72 -2.65
N LYS A 76 -24.67 7.40 -2.46
CA LYS A 76 -23.61 7.64 -3.44
C LYS A 76 -23.85 6.85 -4.75
N LEU A 77 -24.27 5.59 -4.66
CA LEU A 77 -24.65 4.80 -5.84
C LEU A 77 -25.80 5.45 -6.62
N ASN A 78 -26.79 5.96 -5.92
CA ASN A 78 -27.92 6.67 -6.55
C ASN A 78 -27.45 7.97 -7.23
N GLN A 79 -26.61 8.75 -6.58
CA GLN A 79 -26.01 9.98 -7.15
C GLN A 79 -25.17 9.70 -8.40
N ARG A 80 -24.57 8.52 -8.52
CA ARG A 80 -23.84 8.06 -9.70
C ARG A 80 -24.75 7.52 -10.81
N GLY A 81 -26.07 7.55 -10.63
CA GLY A 81 -27.04 7.10 -11.60
C GLY A 81 -27.18 5.57 -11.72
N VAL A 82 -26.75 4.84 -10.68
CA VAL A 82 -26.97 3.39 -10.65
C VAL A 82 -28.45 3.07 -10.64
N PRO A 83 -28.93 2.13 -11.49
CA PRO A 83 -30.38 1.78 -11.55
C PRO A 83 -30.91 1.36 -10.18
N ALA A 84 -32.07 1.87 -9.81
CA ALA A 84 -32.71 1.59 -8.52
C ALA A 84 -32.96 0.09 -8.28
N SER A 85 -33.11 -0.71 -9.33
CA SER A 85 -33.21 -2.18 -9.22
C SER A 85 -31.93 -2.81 -8.64
N ILE A 86 -30.74 -2.35 -9.07
CA ILE A 86 -29.44 -2.84 -8.58
C ILE A 86 -29.25 -2.37 -7.13
N ILE A 87 -29.55 -1.09 -6.83
CA ILE A 87 -29.43 -0.56 -5.46
C ILE A 87 -30.34 -1.34 -4.50
N ARG A 88 -31.55 -1.67 -4.90
CA ARG A 88 -32.49 -2.47 -4.08
C ARG A 88 -31.96 -3.88 -3.81
N ILE A 89 -31.36 -4.53 -4.81
CA ILE A 89 -30.74 -5.85 -4.61
C ILE A 89 -29.59 -5.75 -3.59
N LEU A 90 -28.72 -4.76 -3.74
CA LEU A 90 -27.63 -4.54 -2.81
C LEU A 90 -28.14 -4.22 -1.39
N ALA A 91 -29.11 -3.31 -1.27
CA ALA A 91 -29.67 -2.92 0.02
C ALA A 91 -30.32 -4.12 0.73
N TYR A 92 -31.12 -4.91 0.02
CA TYR A 92 -31.70 -6.14 0.55
C TYR A 92 -30.63 -7.12 1.00
N TRP A 93 -29.58 -7.31 0.20
CA TRP A 93 -28.51 -8.23 0.52
C TRP A 93 -27.71 -7.80 1.75
N TYR A 94 -27.35 -6.51 1.85
CA TYR A 94 -26.63 -5.96 3.00
C TYR A 94 -27.49 -5.96 4.28
N ALA A 95 -28.79 -5.69 4.17
CA ALA A 95 -29.72 -5.71 5.32
C ALA A 95 -29.91 -7.12 5.91
N ASN A 96 -29.80 -8.17 5.09
CA ASN A 96 -29.97 -9.57 5.50
C ASN A 96 -28.63 -10.30 5.74
N GLN A 97 -27.53 -9.56 5.92
CA GLN A 97 -26.25 -10.16 6.25
C GLN A 97 -26.21 -10.61 7.70
N SER A 98 -25.83 -11.87 7.90
CA SER A 98 -25.50 -12.41 9.23
C SER A 98 -24.09 -12.99 9.23
N MET A 99 -23.41 -12.88 10.35
CA MET A 99 -22.09 -13.47 10.57
C MET A 99 -22.10 -14.35 11.81
N GLN A 100 -21.17 -15.30 11.83
CA GLN A 100 -20.88 -16.15 13.00
C GLN A 100 -19.37 -16.19 13.19
N VAL A 101 -18.92 -16.22 14.42
CA VAL A 101 -17.49 -16.37 14.76
C VAL A 101 -17.22 -17.83 15.09
N ARG A 102 -16.23 -18.42 14.43
CA ARG A 102 -15.74 -19.76 14.77
C ARG A 102 -14.43 -19.65 15.54
N TRP A 103 -14.40 -20.33 16.69
CA TRP A 103 -13.21 -20.46 17.53
C TRP A 103 -12.97 -21.93 17.85
N GLY A 104 -11.99 -22.54 17.19
CA GLY A 104 -11.77 -23.98 17.26
C GLY A 104 -12.98 -24.77 16.74
N SER A 105 -13.56 -25.60 17.59
CA SER A 105 -14.79 -26.40 17.33
C SER A 105 -16.10 -25.62 17.63
N SER A 106 -16.02 -24.51 18.35
CA SER A 106 -17.20 -23.73 18.75
C SER A 106 -17.57 -22.70 17.70
N VAL A 107 -18.88 -22.46 17.53
CA VAL A 107 -19.44 -21.45 16.61
C VAL A 107 -20.43 -20.60 17.40
N SER A 108 -20.33 -19.27 17.29
CA SER A 108 -21.28 -18.34 17.93
C SER A 108 -22.67 -18.42 17.30
N GLY A 109 -23.68 -17.91 18.00
CA GLY A 109 -24.95 -17.56 17.37
C GLY A 109 -24.76 -16.55 16.23
N PRO A 110 -25.69 -16.50 15.23
CA PRO A 110 -25.64 -15.51 14.16
C PRO A 110 -25.92 -14.11 14.72
N PHE A 111 -25.21 -13.10 14.20
CA PHE A 111 -25.44 -11.69 14.48
C PHE A 111 -25.50 -10.88 13.18
N SER A 112 -26.30 -9.83 13.18
CA SER A 112 -26.46 -8.94 12.01
C SER A 112 -25.26 -7.99 11.88
N VAL A 113 -24.95 -7.62 10.62
CA VAL A 113 -23.88 -6.66 10.27
C VAL A 113 -24.52 -5.39 9.75
N ALA A 114 -24.49 -4.33 10.55
CA ALA A 114 -25.14 -3.06 10.22
C ALA A 114 -24.31 -2.13 9.33
N ASN A 115 -22.99 -2.27 9.30
CA ASN A 115 -22.06 -1.46 8.54
C ASN A 115 -20.96 -2.32 7.91
N GLY A 116 -20.22 -1.72 6.99
CA GLY A 116 -19.05 -2.34 6.37
C GLY A 116 -19.34 -3.05 5.06
N VAL A 117 -18.29 -3.22 4.26
CA VAL A 117 -18.31 -4.05 3.06
C VAL A 117 -17.65 -5.40 3.36
N ARG A 118 -18.13 -6.47 2.70
CA ARG A 118 -17.68 -7.85 2.99
C ARG A 118 -16.19 -8.04 2.68
N GLN A 119 -15.38 -8.32 3.69
CA GLN A 119 -13.99 -8.69 3.48
C GLN A 119 -13.91 -10.00 2.67
N GLY A 120 -13.13 -9.97 1.57
CA GLY A 120 -13.03 -11.09 0.63
C GLY A 120 -14.17 -11.20 -0.39
N GLY A 121 -15.10 -10.25 -0.43
CA GLY A 121 -16.09 -10.09 -1.50
C GLY A 121 -15.44 -9.51 -2.76
N LEU A 122 -15.92 -9.91 -3.95
CA LEU A 122 -15.44 -9.37 -5.23
C LEU A 122 -15.89 -7.91 -5.45
N LEU A 123 -17.08 -7.57 -4.97
CA LEU A 123 -17.68 -6.25 -5.12
C LEU A 123 -17.16 -5.24 -4.10
N SER A 124 -16.71 -5.70 -2.93
CA SER A 124 -16.35 -4.85 -1.79
C SER A 124 -15.23 -3.84 -2.09
N PRO A 125 -14.14 -4.19 -2.81
CA PRO A 125 -13.11 -3.21 -3.17
C PRO A 125 -13.64 -2.06 -4.02
N ALA A 126 -14.50 -2.37 -4.97
CA ALA A 126 -15.08 -1.37 -5.87
C ALA A 126 -16.06 -0.43 -5.13
N LEU A 127 -16.89 -0.98 -4.24
CA LEU A 127 -17.81 -0.19 -3.40
C LEU A 127 -17.04 0.68 -2.41
N PHE A 128 -15.94 0.16 -1.84
CA PHE A 128 -15.08 0.93 -0.95
C PHE A 128 -14.39 2.09 -1.69
N ASN A 129 -13.83 1.83 -2.85
CA ASN A 129 -13.22 2.88 -3.68
C ASN A 129 -14.23 3.96 -4.06
N LEU A 130 -15.46 3.58 -4.43
CA LEU A 130 -16.54 4.53 -4.67
C LEU A 130 -16.86 5.35 -3.42
N TYR A 131 -16.91 4.70 -2.26
CA TYR A 131 -17.20 5.36 -0.98
C TYR A 131 -16.17 6.43 -0.66
N MET A 132 -14.90 6.16 -0.89
CA MET A 132 -13.78 7.06 -0.62
C MET A 132 -13.52 8.09 -1.74
N ASN A 133 -14.11 7.93 -2.93
CA ASN A 133 -13.82 8.79 -4.08
C ASN A 133 -14.17 10.27 -3.83
N ASP A 134 -15.24 10.55 -3.08
CA ASP A 134 -15.63 11.93 -2.79
C ASP A 134 -14.60 12.65 -1.89
N LEU A 135 -13.82 11.90 -1.08
CA LEU A 135 -12.66 12.46 -0.39
C LEU A 135 -11.61 12.92 -1.40
N SER A 136 -11.33 12.09 -2.42
CA SER A 136 -10.39 12.45 -3.49
C SER A 136 -10.87 13.69 -4.26
N ASP A 137 -12.17 13.81 -4.53
CA ASP A 137 -12.76 14.99 -5.17
C ASP A 137 -12.56 16.24 -4.31
N GLN A 138 -12.88 16.18 -3.00
CA GLN A 138 -12.73 17.30 -2.07
C GLN A 138 -11.26 17.72 -1.88
N LEU A 139 -10.32 16.77 -1.85
CA LEU A 139 -8.89 17.07 -1.79
C LEU A 139 -8.42 17.79 -3.05
N ASN A 140 -8.85 17.36 -4.22
CA ASN A 140 -8.52 18.01 -5.50
C ASN A 140 -9.09 19.42 -5.59
N ASP A 141 -10.30 19.66 -5.07
CA ASP A 141 -10.95 20.97 -5.07
C ASP A 141 -10.22 22.00 -4.22
N CYS A 142 -9.39 21.58 -3.25
CA CYS A 142 -8.56 22.49 -2.44
C CYS A 142 -7.51 23.24 -3.25
N ARG A 143 -7.15 22.77 -4.45
CA ARG A 143 -6.12 23.36 -5.33
C ARG A 143 -4.78 23.65 -4.64
N THR A 144 -4.52 22.98 -3.52
CA THR A 144 -3.26 23.02 -2.79
C THR A 144 -2.58 21.67 -2.85
N GLY A 145 -1.25 21.65 -2.89
CA GLY A 145 -0.45 20.41 -3.02
C GLY A 145 0.76 20.62 -3.92
N CYS A 146 1.32 19.51 -4.40
CA CYS A 146 2.40 19.52 -5.36
C CYS A 146 1.86 19.74 -6.78
N MET A 147 2.55 20.52 -7.58
CA MET A 147 2.19 20.81 -8.97
C MET A 147 3.11 20.07 -9.92
N ILE A 148 2.56 19.36 -10.90
CA ILE A 148 3.30 18.79 -12.03
C ILE A 148 2.66 19.34 -13.31
N GLY A 149 3.37 20.25 -13.99
CA GLY A 149 2.76 21.06 -15.05
C GLY A 149 1.56 21.84 -14.51
N ASN A 150 0.40 21.63 -15.08
CA ASN A 150 -0.85 22.27 -14.66
C ASN A 150 -1.71 21.40 -13.73
N THR A 151 -1.21 20.24 -13.29
CA THR A 151 -1.96 19.29 -12.47
C THR A 151 -1.51 19.37 -11.02
N VAL A 152 -2.47 19.57 -10.10
CA VAL A 152 -2.23 19.49 -8.66
C VAL A 152 -2.28 18.03 -8.24
N ILE A 153 -1.24 17.57 -7.57
CA ILE A 153 -1.19 16.24 -6.92
C ILE A 153 -0.97 16.47 -5.44
N ASN A 154 -2.02 16.35 -4.67
CA ASN A 154 -2.02 16.58 -3.22
C ASN A 154 -2.28 15.32 -2.40
N HIS A 155 -2.64 14.23 -3.03
CA HIS A 155 -2.84 12.94 -2.38
C HIS A 155 -2.65 11.78 -3.35
N LEU A 156 -2.27 10.63 -2.80
CA LEU A 156 -2.26 9.32 -3.45
C LEU A 156 -2.97 8.34 -2.51
N MET A 157 -3.92 7.59 -3.03
CA MET A 157 -4.71 6.61 -2.27
C MET A 157 -4.47 5.20 -2.78
N TYR A 158 -4.32 4.28 -1.87
CA TYR A 158 -4.38 2.85 -2.19
C TYR A 158 -5.39 2.17 -1.24
N ALA A 159 -6.64 2.14 -1.66
CA ALA A 159 -7.79 1.81 -0.82
C ALA A 159 -7.91 2.77 0.38
N ASP A 160 -7.63 2.29 1.58
CA ASP A 160 -7.65 3.03 2.84
C ASP A 160 -6.30 3.68 3.20
N ASP A 161 -5.20 3.23 2.58
CA ASP A 161 -3.89 3.86 2.76
C ASP A 161 -3.84 5.19 1.98
N LEU A 162 -3.80 6.31 2.70
CA LEU A 162 -3.78 7.66 2.14
C LEU A 162 -2.43 8.33 2.39
N ALA A 163 -1.78 8.78 1.33
CA ALA A 163 -0.63 9.69 1.40
C ALA A 163 -1.05 11.10 0.97
N ILE A 164 -0.82 12.10 1.82
CA ILE A 164 -1.08 13.52 1.56
C ILE A 164 0.26 14.19 1.25
N LEU A 165 0.27 15.09 0.26
CA LEU A 165 1.47 15.75 -0.24
C LEU A 165 1.24 17.28 -0.31
N SER A 166 2.15 18.07 0.28
CA SER A 166 2.14 19.51 0.12
C SER A 166 3.53 20.12 0.31
N PRO A 167 3.93 21.13 -0.48
CA PRO A 167 5.16 21.87 -0.26
C PRO A 167 5.02 22.94 0.83
N SER A 168 3.81 23.27 1.28
CA SER A 168 3.56 24.29 2.31
C SER A 168 2.87 23.72 3.54
N SER A 169 3.25 24.20 4.73
CA SER A 169 2.64 23.78 6.00
C SER A 169 1.16 24.14 6.09
N ALA A 170 0.77 25.33 5.60
CA ALA A 170 -0.63 25.75 5.60
C ALA A 170 -1.48 24.86 4.70
N GLY A 171 -1.02 24.60 3.47
CA GLY A 171 -1.71 23.69 2.55
C GLY A 171 -1.78 22.26 3.08
N PHE A 172 -0.72 21.79 3.72
CA PHE A 172 -0.71 20.46 4.34
C PHE A 172 -1.77 20.33 5.44
N GLN A 173 -1.86 21.32 6.36
CA GLN A 173 -2.88 21.33 7.40
C GLN A 173 -4.30 21.46 6.82
N GLN A 174 -4.48 22.23 5.76
CA GLN A 174 -5.76 22.33 5.06
C GLN A 174 -6.23 20.96 4.53
N LEU A 175 -5.36 20.19 3.91
CA LEU A 175 -5.68 18.83 3.43
C LEU A 175 -6.03 17.89 4.58
N LEU A 176 -5.33 17.98 5.72
CA LEU A 176 -5.67 17.23 6.93
C LEU A 176 -7.05 17.59 7.49
N ASN A 177 -7.42 18.86 7.41
CA ASN A 177 -8.74 19.34 7.86
C ASN A 177 -9.85 18.76 6.97
N VAL A 178 -9.66 18.72 5.64
CA VAL A 178 -10.59 18.05 4.70
C VAL A 178 -10.77 16.58 5.04
N CYS A 179 -9.67 15.87 5.34
CA CYS A 179 -9.77 14.48 5.79
C CYS A 179 -10.59 14.37 7.08
N THR A 180 -10.34 15.23 8.06
CA THR A 180 -11.08 15.24 9.34
C THR A 180 -12.58 15.45 9.12
N GLU A 181 -12.96 16.46 8.33
CA GLU A 181 -14.36 16.76 8.02
C GLU A 181 -15.04 15.63 7.24
N TYR A 182 -14.33 15.04 6.28
CA TYR A 182 -14.83 13.88 5.56
C TYR A 182 -15.05 12.70 6.50
N GLY A 183 -14.09 12.46 7.41
CA GLY A 183 -14.18 11.40 8.42
C GLY A 183 -15.45 11.52 9.28
N VAL A 184 -15.73 12.72 9.79
CA VAL A 184 -16.95 12.99 10.57
C VAL A 184 -18.21 12.75 9.74
N ARG A 185 -18.25 13.25 8.49
CA ARG A 185 -19.42 13.13 7.62
C ARG A 185 -19.67 11.70 7.11
N HIS A 186 -18.64 10.86 7.01
CA HIS A 186 -18.73 9.53 6.37
C HIS A 186 -18.36 8.39 7.31
N ASP A 187 -18.30 8.62 8.63
CA ASP A 187 -17.98 7.61 9.65
C ASP A 187 -16.59 6.95 9.47
N VAL A 188 -15.67 7.65 8.79
CA VAL A 188 -14.28 7.23 8.64
C VAL A 188 -13.47 7.74 9.83
N GLN A 189 -12.86 6.85 10.58
CA GLN A 189 -12.01 7.23 11.71
C GLN A 189 -10.54 7.07 11.32
N TYR A 190 -9.80 8.16 11.46
CA TYR A 190 -8.36 8.14 11.29
C TYR A 190 -7.67 7.82 12.61
N ASN A 191 -6.57 7.08 12.53
CA ASN A 191 -5.76 6.72 13.69
C ASN A 191 -4.52 7.61 13.72
N SER A 192 -4.54 8.68 14.52
CA SER A 192 -3.43 9.62 14.67
C SER A 192 -2.15 8.96 15.21
N ASN A 193 -2.27 7.93 16.05
CA ASN A 193 -1.11 7.20 16.59
C ASN A 193 -0.39 6.34 15.53
N LYS A 194 -1.09 5.92 14.47
CA LYS A 194 -0.51 5.18 13.34
C LYS A 194 -0.22 6.08 12.16
N SER A 195 -0.83 7.25 12.12
CA SER A 195 -0.57 8.28 11.12
C SER A 195 0.67 9.08 11.48
N SER A 196 1.45 9.46 10.48
CA SER A 196 2.70 10.19 10.72
C SER A 196 3.03 11.11 9.56
N VAL A 197 3.88 12.11 9.84
CA VAL A 197 4.35 13.09 8.87
C VAL A 197 5.85 12.91 8.65
N ILE A 198 6.27 12.91 7.40
CA ILE A 198 7.68 13.02 7.00
C ILE A 198 7.90 14.37 6.34
N ILE A 199 9.01 15.00 6.68
CA ILE A 199 9.43 16.25 6.06
C ILE A 199 10.64 15.99 5.18
N CYS A 200 10.43 15.91 3.88
CA CYS A 200 11.49 15.73 2.90
C CYS A 200 12.10 17.10 2.57
N ARG A 201 13.13 17.50 3.31
CA ARG A 201 13.77 18.79 3.18
C ARG A 201 14.54 18.92 1.86
N ALA A 202 14.51 20.09 1.27
CA ALA A 202 15.40 20.45 0.17
C ALA A 202 16.85 20.59 0.66
N LYS A 203 17.81 20.54 -0.28
CA LYS A 203 19.22 20.82 0.06
C LYS A 203 19.36 22.29 0.48
N GLY A 204 19.82 22.53 1.70
CA GLY A 204 20.02 23.87 2.24
C GLY A 204 18.98 24.29 3.30
N ASP A 205 17.80 23.69 3.33
CA ASP A 205 16.69 24.02 4.24
C ASP A 205 16.86 23.44 5.66
N LYS A 206 18.03 23.62 6.26
CA LYS A 206 18.29 23.06 7.61
C LYS A 206 17.52 23.77 8.71
N ASP A 207 17.21 25.05 8.54
CA ASP A 207 16.67 25.92 9.57
C ASP A 207 15.15 26.17 9.47
N LEU A 208 14.46 25.59 8.49
CA LEU A 208 13.01 25.70 8.37
C LEU A 208 12.31 25.02 9.55
N HIS A 209 11.63 25.83 10.37
CA HIS A 209 10.77 25.34 11.43
C HIS A 209 9.40 25.01 10.84
N PHE A 210 8.92 23.77 11.09
CA PHE A 210 7.59 23.34 10.69
C PHE A 210 6.67 23.36 11.92
N PRO A 211 5.42 23.85 11.77
CA PRO A 211 4.46 23.83 12.87
C PRO A 211 4.04 22.41 13.23
N GLN A 212 3.40 22.27 14.37
CA GLN A 212 2.73 21.01 14.74
C GLN A 212 1.50 20.81 13.85
N PHE A 213 1.33 19.60 13.32
CA PHE A 213 0.17 19.21 12.51
C PHE A 213 -0.84 18.41 13.32
N TYR A 214 -2.12 18.59 12.97
CA TYR A 214 -3.24 17.97 13.67
C TYR A 214 -4.15 17.22 12.70
N LEU A 215 -4.61 16.05 13.11
CA LEU A 215 -5.62 15.25 12.40
C LEU A 215 -6.70 14.86 13.42
N SER A 216 -7.96 15.19 13.13
CA SER A 216 -9.10 14.93 14.03
C SER A 216 -8.87 15.49 15.45
N GLY A 217 -8.20 16.65 15.57
CA GLY A 217 -7.87 17.28 16.85
C GLY A 217 -6.65 16.72 17.58
N GLU A 218 -6.07 15.64 17.12
CA GLU A 218 -4.89 15.00 17.72
C GLU A 218 -3.61 15.37 16.97
N LYS A 219 -2.49 15.47 17.70
CA LYS A 219 -1.17 15.79 17.14
C LYS A 219 -0.64 14.62 16.33
N LEU A 220 -0.14 14.89 15.13
CA LEU A 220 0.59 13.92 14.34
C LEU A 220 2.07 13.90 14.72
N CYS A 221 2.63 12.70 14.75
CA CYS A 221 4.07 12.49 14.97
C CYS A 221 4.84 12.84 13.69
N VAL A 222 5.84 13.71 13.81
CA VAL A 222 6.82 13.94 12.74
C VAL A 222 7.96 12.95 12.90
N CYS A 223 8.22 12.15 11.88
CA CYS A 223 9.24 11.12 11.91
C CYS A 223 10.19 11.23 10.71
N TYR A 224 11.37 10.62 10.82
CA TYR A 224 12.35 10.56 9.73
C TYR A 224 12.10 9.40 8.75
N LYS A 225 11.23 8.45 9.12
CA LYS A 225 10.91 7.26 8.36
C LYS A 225 9.50 6.76 8.65
N VAL A 226 8.78 6.39 7.59
CA VAL A 226 7.46 5.74 7.68
C VAL A 226 7.38 4.54 6.75
N LYS A 227 6.54 3.58 7.07
CA LYS A 227 6.20 2.47 6.18
C LYS A 227 4.93 2.84 5.40
N TYR A 228 5.03 2.94 4.09
CA TYR A 228 3.90 3.17 3.18
C TYR A 228 3.81 2.04 2.15
N LEU A 229 2.66 1.41 2.05
CA LEU A 229 2.41 0.27 1.16
C LEU A 229 3.52 -0.79 1.21
N GLY A 230 4.04 -1.07 2.41
CA GLY A 230 5.09 -2.08 2.60
C GLY A 230 6.52 -1.63 2.32
N HIS A 231 6.74 -0.42 1.79
CA HIS A 231 8.03 0.21 1.54
C HIS A 231 8.38 1.25 2.61
N PHE A 232 9.66 1.41 2.94
CA PHE A 232 10.11 2.48 3.83
C PHE A 232 10.43 3.76 3.06
N ILE A 233 9.65 4.81 3.33
CA ILE A 233 9.95 6.18 2.89
C ILE A 233 10.73 6.88 4.00
N THR A 234 11.83 7.54 3.65
CA THR A 234 12.67 8.31 4.58
C THR A 234 12.71 9.78 4.20
N ASP A 235 13.00 10.66 5.15
CA ASP A 235 13.17 12.11 4.96
C ASP A 235 14.23 12.46 3.90
N LYS A 236 15.23 11.59 3.72
CA LYS A 236 16.29 11.71 2.72
C LYS A 236 15.96 11.04 1.39
N MET A 237 14.82 10.38 1.29
CA MET A 237 14.44 9.53 0.15
C MET A 237 15.48 8.46 -0.17
N SER A 238 16.18 7.95 0.86
CA SER A 238 17.13 6.83 0.73
C SER A 238 16.42 5.50 0.88
N ASP A 239 16.79 4.54 0.05
CA ASP A 239 16.26 3.17 0.06
C ASP A 239 17.05 2.23 0.98
N ASP A 240 18.10 2.72 1.67
CA ASP A 240 18.95 1.91 2.54
C ASP A 240 18.15 1.16 3.62
N ASP A 241 17.20 1.83 4.26
CA ASP A 241 16.34 1.22 5.28
C ASP A 241 15.44 0.12 4.72
N ASP A 242 14.93 0.30 3.50
CA ASP A 242 14.08 -0.71 2.85
C ASP A 242 14.91 -1.93 2.41
N ILE A 243 16.09 -1.71 1.87
CA ILE A 243 17.05 -2.78 1.53
C ILE A 243 17.41 -3.58 2.79
N LEU A 244 17.68 -2.91 3.91
CA LEU A 244 17.97 -3.59 5.18
C LEU A 244 16.77 -4.36 5.73
N ARG A 245 15.56 -3.84 5.55
CA ARG A 245 14.32 -4.58 5.84
C ARG A 245 14.25 -5.86 5.03
N GLN A 246 14.54 -5.78 3.73
CA GLN A 246 14.53 -6.94 2.84
C GLN A 246 15.57 -7.99 3.24
N CYS A 247 16.78 -7.57 3.66
CA CYS A 247 17.77 -8.49 4.20
C CYS A 247 17.23 -9.30 5.41
N ARG A 248 16.56 -8.61 6.35
CA ARG A 248 15.97 -9.28 7.53
C ARG A 248 14.86 -10.24 7.13
N THR A 249 14.03 -9.86 6.17
CA THR A 249 12.95 -10.71 5.62
C THR A 249 13.53 -11.97 4.98
N LEU A 250 14.58 -11.85 4.18
CA LEU A 250 15.25 -13.00 3.55
C LEU A 250 15.77 -14.00 4.59
N TYR A 251 16.49 -13.53 5.61
CA TYR A 251 16.98 -14.41 6.67
C TYR A 251 15.84 -15.08 7.46
N ALA A 252 14.77 -14.34 7.76
CA ALA A 252 13.61 -14.90 8.45
C ALA A 252 12.94 -16.01 7.61
N GLN A 253 12.75 -15.77 6.32
CA GLN A 253 12.18 -16.75 5.39
C GLN A 253 13.08 -17.98 5.23
N ALA A 254 14.38 -17.78 4.99
CA ALA A 254 15.32 -18.88 4.82
C ALA A 254 15.41 -19.77 6.07
N ASN A 255 15.47 -19.16 7.27
CA ASN A 255 15.49 -19.90 8.53
C ASN A 255 14.17 -20.66 8.77
N MET A 256 13.02 -20.06 8.47
CA MET A 256 11.71 -20.72 8.55
C MET A 256 11.65 -21.91 7.61
N LEU A 257 12.08 -21.78 6.35
CA LEU A 257 12.10 -22.84 5.37
C LEU A 257 13.09 -23.95 5.76
N ALA A 258 14.31 -23.61 6.20
CA ALA A 258 15.30 -24.56 6.61
C ALA A 258 14.85 -25.42 7.80
N ARG A 259 14.09 -24.84 8.73
CA ARG A 259 13.52 -25.57 9.88
C ARG A 259 12.35 -26.46 9.48
N LYS A 260 11.39 -25.94 8.70
CA LYS A 260 10.16 -26.66 8.36
C LYS A 260 10.39 -27.76 7.33
N PHE A 261 11.33 -27.57 6.40
CA PHE A 261 11.56 -28.45 5.25
C PHE A 261 12.95 -29.11 5.27
N HIS A 262 13.51 -29.29 6.46
CA HIS A 262 14.88 -29.83 6.63
C HIS A 262 15.06 -31.26 6.07
N MET A 263 13.99 -32.06 6.04
CA MET A 263 13.99 -33.44 5.51
C MET A 263 13.65 -33.52 4.01
N CYS A 264 13.26 -32.41 3.40
CA CYS A 264 12.94 -32.40 1.97
C CYS A 264 14.19 -32.48 1.10
N SER A 265 14.02 -33.01 -0.13
CA SER A 265 15.10 -33.03 -1.13
C SER A 265 15.54 -31.61 -1.51
N ASP A 266 16.75 -31.49 -2.04
CA ASP A 266 17.29 -30.19 -2.46
C ASP A 266 16.46 -29.58 -3.61
N HIS A 267 15.87 -30.40 -4.48
CA HIS A 267 14.95 -29.91 -5.50
C HIS A 267 13.76 -29.17 -4.90
N VAL A 268 13.10 -29.72 -3.88
CA VAL A 268 11.99 -29.07 -3.18
C VAL A 268 12.46 -27.78 -2.50
N LYS A 269 13.62 -27.79 -1.85
CA LYS A 269 14.20 -26.60 -1.20
C LYS A 269 14.49 -25.49 -2.22
N ILE A 270 14.99 -25.81 -3.40
CA ILE A 270 15.23 -24.86 -4.50
C ILE A 270 13.90 -24.27 -4.98
N CYS A 271 12.85 -25.08 -5.15
CA CYS A 271 11.52 -24.57 -5.49
C CYS A 271 10.98 -23.61 -4.41
N LEU A 272 11.15 -23.95 -3.13
CA LEU A 272 10.76 -23.09 -2.02
C LEU A 272 11.59 -21.79 -1.97
N PHE A 273 12.89 -21.86 -2.26
CA PHE A 273 13.72 -20.65 -2.36
C PHE A 273 13.21 -19.72 -3.46
N ARG A 274 12.91 -20.26 -4.64
CA ARG A 274 12.32 -19.48 -5.74
C ARG A 274 10.99 -18.85 -5.35
N ALA A 275 10.12 -19.57 -4.63
CA ALA A 275 8.81 -19.07 -4.25
C ALA A 275 8.85 -18.01 -3.14
N TYR A 276 9.76 -18.12 -2.18
CA TYR A 276 9.74 -17.30 -0.97
C TYR A 276 10.89 -16.31 -0.84
N CYS A 277 12.06 -16.60 -1.42
CA CYS A 277 13.25 -15.76 -1.27
C CYS A 277 13.57 -14.90 -2.50
N THR A 278 13.00 -15.19 -3.66
CA THR A 278 13.20 -14.35 -4.87
C THR A 278 12.20 -13.21 -5.03
N PRO A 279 10.98 -13.22 -4.47
CA PRO A 279 10.09 -12.06 -4.55
C PRO A 279 10.63 -10.93 -3.67
N LEU A 280 11.43 -10.04 -4.27
CA LEU A 280 11.97 -8.85 -3.61
C LEU A 280 10.97 -7.70 -3.80
N TYR A 281 9.99 -7.63 -2.89
CA TYR A 281 8.95 -6.61 -2.95
C TYR A 281 9.55 -5.20 -2.93
N THR A 282 9.10 -4.35 -3.84
CA THR A 282 9.55 -2.97 -4.07
C THR A 282 11.01 -2.79 -4.52
N ALA A 283 11.73 -3.87 -4.81
CA ALA A 283 13.11 -3.78 -5.31
C ALA A 283 13.25 -2.93 -6.60
N PRO A 284 12.28 -2.90 -7.53
CA PRO A 284 12.33 -1.99 -8.69
C PRO A 284 12.37 -0.50 -8.33
N LEU A 285 11.93 -0.14 -7.12
CA LEU A 285 11.84 1.24 -6.68
C LEU A 285 13.14 1.76 -6.02
N TRP A 286 14.15 0.89 -5.83
CA TRP A 286 15.41 1.31 -5.23
C TRP A 286 16.27 2.08 -6.22
N GLY A 287 16.28 3.40 -6.08
CA GLY A 287 17.06 4.32 -6.91
C GLY A 287 18.20 5.00 -6.15
N LYS A 288 18.05 5.19 -4.82
CA LYS A 288 18.98 5.98 -4.02
C LYS A 288 19.45 5.21 -2.77
N PHE A 289 20.56 4.53 -2.91
CA PHE A 289 21.12 3.69 -1.84
C PHE A 289 22.65 3.67 -1.83
N LYS A 290 23.23 3.25 -0.72
CA LYS A 290 24.69 3.03 -0.57
C LYS A 290 25.07 1.70 -1.19
N LYS A 291 26.24 1.65 -1.84
CA LYS A 291 26.81 0.38 -2.33
C LYS A 291 26.92 -0.68 -1.23
N SER A 292 27.22 -0.27 0.00
CA SER A 292 27.30 -1.16 1.18
C SER A 292 25.96 -1.83 1.51
N SER A 293 24.82 -1.13 1.35
CA SER A 293 23.50 -1.70 1.60
C SER A 293 23.14 -2.76 0.56
N MET A 294 23.41 -2.50 -0.71
CA MET A 294 23.21 -3.48 -1.78
C MET A 294 24.16 -4.69 -1.62
N HIS A 295 25.39 -4.46 -1.21
CA HIS A 295 26.33 -5.56 -0.93
C HIS A 295 25.82 -6.45 0.22
N ARG A 296 25.29 -5.85 1.30
CA ARG A 296 24.65 -6.62 2.40
C ARG A 296 23.49 -7.47 1.90
N LEU A 297 22.64 -6.94 1.01
CA LEU A 297 21.55 -7.71 0.42
C LEU A 297 22.08 -8.87 -0.42
N GLN A 298 23.15 -8.66 -1.20
CA GLN A 298 23.78 -9.72 -1.98
C GLN A 298 24.32 -10.84 -1.11
N VAL A 299 25.03 -10.48 -0.01
CA VAL A 299 25.53 -11.45 0.99
C VAL A 299 24.35 -12.20 1.63
N ALA A 300 23.30 -11.49 2.05
CA ALA A 300 22.12 -12.12 2.63
C ALA A 300 21.44 -13.11 1.67
N TYR A 301 21.27 -12.74 0.41
CA TYR A 301 20.67 -13.61 -0.61
C TYR A 301 21.50 -14.89 -0.83
N ASN A 302 22.81 -14.76 -0.94
CA ASN A 302 23.74 -15.87 -1.10
C ASN A 302 23.73 -16.79 0.13
N ASP A 303 23.78 -16.21 1.34
CA ASP A 303 23.78 -16.96 2.60
C ASP A 303 22.44 -17.69 2.80
N CYS A 304 21.30 -17.07 2.48
CA CYS A 304 19.99 -17.72 2.55
C CYS A 304 19.90 -18.98 1.69
N PHE A 305 20.47 -18.95 0.50
CA PHE A 305 20.52 -20.13 -0.37
C PHE A 305 21.38 -21.26 0.22
N ARG A 306 22.56 -20.92 0.75
CA ARG A 306 23.45 -21.87 1.43
C ARG A 306 22.81 -22.47 2.69
N ILE A 307 22.16 -21.64 3.52
CA ILE A 307 21.46 -22.08 4.74
C ILE A 307 20.39 -23.13 4.38
N LEU A 308 19.60 -22.87 3.36
CA LEU A 308 18.52 -23.75 2.96
C LEU A 308 19.02 -25.12 2.45
N LEU A 309 20.11 -25.12 1.71
CA LEU A 309 20.74 -26.34 1.17
C LEU A 309 21.76 -26.99 2.13
N LYS A 310 22.00 -26.40 3.32
CA LYS A 310 23.00 -26.84 4.29
C LYS A 310 24.43 -26.90 3.71
N ILE A 311 24.77 -25.95 2.83
CA ILE A 311 26.06 -25.86 2.16
C ILE A 311 26.96 -24.92 2.97
N PRO A 312 28.25 -25.24 3.11
CA PRO A 312 29.21 -24.39 3.83
C PRO A 312 29.32 -22.98 3.24
N ARG A 313 29.57 -21.99 4.10
CA ARG A 313 29.59 -20.56 3.72
C ARG A 313 30.71 -20.21 2.72
N TRP A 314 31.80 -20.96 2.71
CA TRP A 314 32.89 -20.78 1.75
C TRP A 314 32.64 -21.29 0.35
N SER A 315 31.56 -22.07 0.13
CA SER A 315 31.20 -22.57 -1.20
C SER A 315 30.81 -21.40 -2.13
N SER A 316 31.19 -21.51 -3.40
CA SER A 316 30.87 -20.50 -4.42
C SER A 316 29.37 -20.37 -4.61
N ALA A 317 28.79 -19.20 -4.29
CA ALA A 317 27.36 -18.97 -4.50
C ALA A 317 26.99 -18.91 -5.99
N SER A 318 27.89 -18.41 -6.84
CA SER A 318 27.62 -18.31 -8.28
C SER A 318 27.49 -19.69 -8.93
N GLU A 319 28.37 -20.61 -8.57
CA GLU A 319 28.32 -22.00 -9.03
C GLU A 319 27.03 -22.70 -8.55
N LEU A 320 26.69 -22.52 -7.28
CA LEU A 320 25.44 -23.06 -6.71
C LEU A 320 24.20 -22.56 -7.45
N PHE A 321 24.15 -21.27 -7.76
CA PHE A 321 23.02 -20.69 -8.49
C PHE A 321 22.92 -21.23 -9.92
N VAL A 322 24.05 -21.39 -10.62
CA VAL A 322 24.09 -21.99 -11.97
C VAL A 322 23.58 -23.42 -11.94
N ASN A 323 24.13 -24.26 -11.04
CA ASN A 323 23.76 -25.67 -10.92
C ASN A 323 22.27 -25.85 -10.54
N ALA A 324 21.70 -24.94 -9.75
CA ALA A 324 20.32 -24.95 -9.34
C ALA A 324 19.37 -24.26 -10.34
N GLY A 325 19.89 -23.61 -11.39
CA GLY A 325 19.11 -22.79 -12.32
C GLY A 325 18.39 -21.62 -11.64
N VAL A 326 19.00 -21.03 -10.60
CA VAL A 326 18.44 -19.89 -9.85
C VAL A 326 19.18 -18.61 -10.25
N ASN A 327 18.46 -17.53 -10.45
CA ASN A 327 19.08 -16.25 -10.78
C ASN A 327 19.92 -15.72 -9.61
N THR A 328 21.08 -15.13 -9.91
CA THR A 328 21.81 -14.30 -8.95
C THR A 328 20.97 -13.07 -8.57
N LEU A 329 21.27 -12.45 -7.42
CA LEU A 329 20.57 -11.23 -7.01
C LEU A 329 20.59 -10.14 -8.11
N GLN A 330 21.71 -9.95 -8.78
CA GLN A 330 21.83 -8.94 -9.83
C GLN A 330 20.97 -9.24 -11.05
N ALA A 331 20.94 -10.50 -11.51
CA ALA A 331 20.07 -10.93 -12.60
C ALA A 331 18.60 -10.81 -12.23
N LEU A 332 18.25 -11.20 -10.99
CA LEU A 332 16.90 -11.08 -10.46
C LEU A 332 16.45 -9.61 -10.42
N TRP A 333 17.27 -8.72 -9.88
CA TRP A 333 16.95 -7.29 -9.79
C TRP A 333 16.77 -6.65 -11.16
N ARG A 334 17.65 -6.94 -12.13
CA ARG A 334 17.50 -6.47 -13.52
C ARG A 334 16.19 -6.93 -14.15
N ASN A 335 15.80 -8.20 -13.92
CA ASN A 335 14.54 -8.74 -14.43
C ASN A 335 13.32 -8.04 -13.80
N LEU A 336 13.39 -7.73 -12.49
CA LEU A 336 12.33 -7.00 -11.80
C LEU A 336 12.21 -5.57 -12.32
N MET A 337 13.33 -4.86 -12.51
CA MET A 337 13.36 -3.52 -13.11
C MET A 337 12.77 -3.51 -14.52
N TYR A 338 13.16 -4.46 -15.37
CA TYR A 338 12.65 -4.56 -16.74
C TYR A 338 11.12 -4.77 -16.76
N ARG A 339 10.62 -5.64 -15.89
CA ARG A 339 9.17 -5.87 -15.77
C ARG A 339 8.43 -4.62 -15.31
N PHE A 340 8.98 -3.91 -14.33
CA PHE A 340 8.36 -2.68 -13.82
C PHE A 340 8.26 -1.61 -14.91
N ILE A 341 9.34 -1.38 -15.70
CA ILE A 341 9.36 -0.42 -16.80
C ILE A 341 8.41 -0.84 -17.93
N GLY A 342 8.30 -2.14 -18.22
CA GLY A 342 7.44 -2.64 -19.30
C GLY A 342 5.95 -2.73 -18.95
N CYS A 343 5.57 -2.50 -17.68
CA CYS A 343 4.19 -2.48 -17.22
C CYS A 343 3.61 -1.06 -17.08
N GLY A 344 4.43 -0.02 -17.27
CA GLY A 344 4.08 1.40 -17.15
C GLY A 344 3.48 2.00 -18.44
#